data_5310cde80d68c4b9acd71cec83292a0d
#
_entry.id   5310cde80d68c4b9acd71cec83292a0d
#
_cell.length_a   1.000
_cell.length_b   1.000
_cell.length_c   1.000
_cell.angle_alpha   90.00
_cell.angle_beta   90.00
_cell.angle_gamma   90.00
#
_symmetry.space_group_name_H-M   'P 1'
#
loop_
_entity.id
_entity.type
_entity.pdbx_description
1 polymer ?
#
loop_
_entity_poly.entity_id
_entity_poly.type
_entity_poly.pdbx_seq_one_letter_code
_entity_poly.pdbx_strand_id
1 'polypeptide(L)'
;MRIKEGFSLIERSGQWVVTAENTDARLENSIVLTGTSVFLWNLLKEKEVTKTEMLNELLENFEISTVLALGNIDVFVRTMRENGIIE
;
A
#
# COMPACT_ATOMS: atom_id res chain seq x y z
N MET A 1 4.41 -7.74 7.13
CA MET A 1 3.20 -7.50 6.32
C MET A 1 3.53 -7.64 4.85
N ARG A 2 2.62 -8.16 4.08
CA ARG A 2 2.75 -8.23 2.62
C ARG A 2 1.37 -8.16 1.98
N ILE A 3 1.33 -7.78 0.71
CA ILE A 3 0.09 -7.76 -0.06
C ILE A 3 -0.31 -9.21 -0.37
N LYS A 4 -1.56 -9.56 -0.09
CA LYS A 4 -2.09 -10.90 -0.42
C LYS A 4 -2.15 -11.09 -1.94
N GLU A 5 -2.10 -12.33 -2.37
CA GLU A 5 -2.31 -12.65 -3.79
C GLU A 5 -3.73 -12.28 -4.20
N GLY A 6 -3.90 -11.96 -5.47
CA GLY A 6 -5.20 -11.61 -6.02
C GLY A 6 -5.47 -10.11 -6.09
N PHE A 7 -4.49 -9.28 -5.75
CA PHE A 7 -4.61 -7.83 -5.84
C PHE A 7 -3.50 -7.26 -6.71
N SER A 8 -3.84 -6.25 -7.49
CA SER A 8 -2.89 -5.56 -8.36
C SER A 8 -3.10 -4.06 -8.29
N LEU A 9 -2.06 -3.33 -8.66
CA LEU A 9 -2.11 -1.88 -8.78
C LEU A 9 -2.00 -1.56 -10.26
N ILE A 10 -3.00 -0.88 -10.82
CA ILE A 10 -3.01 -0.49 -12.24
C ILE A 10 -3.15 1.01 -12.37
N GLU A 11 -2.58 1.55 -13.45
CA GLU A 11 -2.77 2.96 -13.78
C GLU A 11 -4.00 3.10 -14.67
N ARG A 12 -4.88 4.02 -14.28
CA ARG A 12 -6.09 4.30 -15.03
C ARG A 12 -6.36 5.80 -14.98
N SER A 13 -6.35 6.44 -16.14
CA SER A 13 -6.59 7.89 -16.25
C SER A 13 -5.61 8.71 -15.39
N GLY A 14 -4.37 8.30 -15.33
CA GLY A 14 -3.33 8.99 -14.56
C GLY A 14 -3.34 8.70 -13.06
N GLN A 15 -4.21 7.78 -12.61
CA GLN A 15 -4.28 7.40 -11.21
C GLN A 15 -3.89 5.94 -11.01
N TRP A 16 -3.28 5.64 -9.88
CA TRP A 16 -2.94 4.26 -9.50
C TRP A 16 -4.08 3.71 -8.66
N VAL A 17 -4.74 2.67 -9.17
CA VAL A 17 -5.93 2.09 -8.56
C VAL A 17 -5.66 0.63 -8.20
N VAL A 18 -6.06 0.26 -6.98
CA VAL A 18 -5.98 -1.12 -6.52
C VAL A 18 -7.14 -1.90 -7.12
N THR A 19 -6.85 -3.05 -7.71
CA THR A 19 -7.86 -3.95 -8.28
C THR A 19 -7.75 -5.33 -7.70
N ALA A 20 -8.89 -6.02 -7.63
CA ALA A 20 -8.95 -7.43 -7.27
C ALA A 20 -8.93 -8.25 -8.56
N GLU A 21 -7.97 -9.17 -8.67
CA GLU A 21 -7.82 -10.03 -9.85
C GLU A 21 -8.77 -11.23 -9.80
N ASN A 22 -9.22 -11.57 -8.60
CA ASN A 22 -10.01 -12.75 -8.34
C ASN A 22 -11.46 -12.34 -8.01
N THR A 23 -12.43 -13.04 -8.57
CA THR A 23 -13.84 -12.77 -8.34
C THR A 23 -14.27 -12.95 -6.88
N ASP A 24 -13.54 -13.76 -6.11
CA ASP A 24 -13.80 -13.99 -4.69
C ASP A 24 -13.26 -12.84 -3.82
N ALA A 25 -12.31 -12.07 -4.34
CA ALA A 25 -11.74 -10.92 -3.65
C ALA A 25 -12.37 -9.64 -4.22
N ARG A 26 -13.34 -9.07 -3.53
CA ARG A 26 -14.02 -7.86 -3.98
C ARG A 26 -13.61 -6.68 -3.13
N LEU A 27 -13.38 -5.56 -3.82
CA LEU A 27 -13.21 -4.27 -3.18
C LEU A 27 -14.53 -3.53 -3.28
N GLU A 28 -15.10 -3.18 -2.14
CA GLU A 28 -16.38 -2.45 -2.10
C GLU A 28 -16.22 -1.03 -2.64
N ASN A 29 -15.05 -0.43 -2.42
CA ASN A 29 -14.76 0.93 -2.85
C ASN A 29 -13.46 0.93 -3.65
N SER A 30 -13.35 1.86 -4.57
CA SER A 30 -12.11 2.09 -5.30
C SER A 30 -11.06 2.66 -4.35
N ILE A 31 -9.86 2.09 -4.39
CA ILE A 31 -8.73 2.57 -3.61
C ILE A 31 -7.72 3.18 -4.57
N VAL A 32 -7.48 4.47 -4.41
CA VAL A 32 -6.48 5.19 -5.22
C VAL A 32 -5.26 5.46 -4.36
N LEU A 33 -4.09 5.10 -4.89
CA LEU A 33 -2.82 5.31 -4.21
C LEU A 33 -2.04 6.43 -4.87
N THR A 34 -1.35 7.23 -4.08
CA THR A 34 -0.49 8.32 -4.56
C THR A 34 0.79 8.37 -3.73
N GLY A 35 1.85 8.92 -4.32
CA GLY A 35 3.09 9.19 -3.61
C GLY A 35 3.64 8.02 -2.81
N THR A 36 3.75 8.20 -1.50
CA THR A 36 4.32 7.19 -0.62
C THR A 36 3.52 5.90 -0.58
N SER A 37 2.20 5.96 -0.79
CA SER A 37 1.39 4.74 -0.75
C SER A 37 1.65 3.82 -1.94
N VAL A 38 1.96 4.38 -3.12
CA VAL A 38 2.37 3.58 -4.27
C VAL A 38 3.70 2.88 -3.97
N PHE A 39 4.64 3.61 -3.37
CA PHE A 39 5.93 3.05 -2.97
C PHE A 39 5.75 1.91 -1.96
N LEU A 40 4.91 2.11 -0.94
CA LEU A 40 4.63 1.08 0.06
C LEU A 40 3.96 -0.14 -0.55
N TRP A 41 3.02 0.06 -1.46
CA TRP A 41 2.38 -1.04 -2.17
C TRP A 41 3.42 -1.91 -2.87
N ASN A 42 4.30 -1.29 -3.65
CA ASN A 42 5.33 -2.03 -4.40
C ASN A 42 6.27 -2.78 -3.46
N LEU A 43 6.62 -2.17 -2.34
CA LEU A 43 7.48 -2.79 -1.34
C LEU A 43 6.82 -4.05 -0.73
N LEU A 44 5.55 -3.95 -0.35
CA LEU A 44 4.80 -5.06 0.25
C LEU A 44 4.40 -6.13 -0.77
N LYS A 45 4.33 -5.77 -2.05
CA LYS A 45 4.05 -6.72 -3.12
C LYS A 45 5.27 -7.61 -3.40
N GLU A 46 6.45 -7.05 -3.22
CA GLU A 46 7.70 -7.72 -3.53
C GLU A 46 8.14 -8.68 -2.43
N LYS A 47 7.98 -8.29 -1.16
CA LYS A 47 8.43 -9.10 -0.02
C LYS A 47 7.63 -8.78 1.22
N GLU A 48 7.79 -9.64 2.23
CA GLU A 48 7.23 -9.36 3.54
C GLU A 48 8.09 -8.31 4.26
N VAL A 49 7.45 -7.30 4.84
CA VAL A 49 8.15 -6.22 5.54
C VAL A 49 7.47 -5.91 6.87
N THR A 50 8.27 -5.42 7.80
CA THR A 50 7.78 -4.92 9.09
C THR A 50 7.49 -3.43 8.99
N LYS A 51 6.77 -2.89 9.96
CA LYS A 51 6.50 -1.46 10.04
C LYS A 51 7.80 -0.66 10.12
N THR A 52 8.79 -1.15 10.88
CA THR A 52 10.09 -0.50 11.00
C THR A 52 10.80 -0.45 9.65
N GLU A 53 10.75 -1.53 8.88
CA GLU A 53 11.35 -1.55 7.54
C GLU A 53 10.65 -0.56 6.61
N MET A 54 9.33 -0.47 6.67
CA MET A 54 8.58 0.52 5.88
C MET A 54 9.01 1.94 6.22
N LEU A 55 9.15 2.24 7.51
CA LEU A 55 9.59 3.55 7.96
C LEU A 55 10.99 3.88 7.41
N ASN A 56 11.93 2.96 7.56
CA ASN A 56 13.29 3.17 7.09
C ASN A 56 13.33 3.41 5.57
N GLU A 57 12.57 2.63 4.82
CA GLU A 57 12.50 2.77 3.37
C GLU A 57 11.92 4.13 2.95
N LEU A 58 10.88 4.59 3.64
CA LEU A 58 10.32 5.90 3.36
C LEU A 58 11.31 7.02 3.65
N LEU A 59 12.02 6.94 4.77
CA LEU A 59 13.00 7.96 5.14
C LEU A 59 14.20 7.98 4.19
N GLU A 60 14.56 6.83 3.62
CA GLU A 60 15.66 6.76 2.64
C GLU A 60 15.27 7.28 1.26
N ASN A 61 14.01 7.13 0.87
CA ASN A 61 13.57 7.41 -0.49
C ASN A 61 12.79 8.71 -0.66
N PHE A 62 12.36 9.33 0.42
CA PHE A 62 11.57 10.55 0.39
C PHE A 62 12.11 11.57 1.39
N GLU A 63 12.02 12.84 1.03
CA GLU A 63 12.32 13.93 1.97
C GLU A 63 11.09 14.18 2.82
N ILE A 64 10.95 13.41 3.89
CA ILE A 64 9.76 13.42 4.72
C ILE A 64 10.18 13.26 6.18
N SER A 65 9.46 13.92 7.08
CA SER A 65 9.72 13.78 8.52
C SER A 65 9.26 12.40 9.01
N THR A 66 9.86 11.95 10.11
CA THR A 66 9.47 10.68 10.74
C THR A 66 7.99 10.67 11.10
N VAL A 67 7.47 11.79 11.63
CA VAL A 67 6.06 11.88 12.01
C VAL A 67 5.14 11.69 10.81
N LEU A 68 5.44 12.36 9.70
CA LEU A 68 4.64 12.22 8.48
C LEU A 68 4.77 10.81 7.89
N ALA A 69 5.97 10.24 7.90
CA ALA A 69 6.18 8.88 7.41
C ALA A 69 5.36 7.88 8.21
N LEU A 70 5.38 7.96 9.54
CA LEU A 70 4.58 7.09 10.40
C LEU A 70 3.09 7.26 10.15
N GLY A 71 2.62 8.49 9.97
CA GLY A 71 1.23 8.77 9.65
C GLY A 71 0.80 8.13 8.33
N ASN A 72 1.64 8.27 7.30
CA ASN A 72 1.38 7.66 5.99
C ASN A 72 1.32 6.14 6.08
N ILE A 73 2.24 5.53 6.83
CA ILE A 73 2.26 4.08 7.03
C ILE A 73 0.99 3.63 7.75
N ASP A 74 0.59 4.33 8.83
CA ASP A 74 -0.59 3.95 9.60
C ASP A 74 -1.87 4.01 8.77
N VAL A 75 -2.03 5.04 7.96
CA VAL A 75 -3.17 5.17 7.05
C VAL A 75 -3.16 4.05 6.00
N PHE A 76 -2.00 3.82 5.38
CA PHE A 76 -1.85 2.78 4.36
C PHE A 76 -2.18 1.40 4.93
N VAL A 77 -1.58 1.03 6.05
CA VAL A 77 -1.79 -0.29 6.68
C VAL A 77 -3.25 -0.48 7.08
N ARG A 78 -3.84 0.55 7.68
CA ARG A 78 -5.25 0.48 8.09
C ARG A 78 -6.15 0.29 6.87
N THR A 79 -5.95 1.08 5.82
CA THR A 79 -6.76 0.98 4.59
C THR A 79 -6.64 -0.40 3.96
N MET A 80 -5.41 -0.92 3.85
CA MET A 80 -5.19 -2.24 3.27
C MET A 80 -5.80 -3.34 4.13
N ARG A 81 -5.69 -3.23 5.45
CA ARG A 81 -6.24 -4.23 6.36
C ARG A 81 -7.76 -4.22 6.35
N GLU A 82 -8.38 -3.04 6.36
CA GLU A 82 -9.84 -2.91 6.32
C GLU A 82 -10.44 -3.48 5.04
N ASN A 83 -9.68 -3.49 3.96
CA ASN A 83 -10.11 -4.02 2.67
C ASN A 83 -9.64 -5.47 2.42
N GLY A 84 -9.06 -6.10 3.43
CA GLY A 84 -8.64 -7.50 3.32
C GLY A 84 -7.45 -7.73 2.40
N ILE A 85 -6.65 -6.71 2.13
CA ILE A 85 -5.50 -6.78 1.22
C ILE A 85 -4.24 -7.24 1.94
N ILE A 86 -4.11 -6.93 3.21
CA ILE A 86 -3.09 -7.48 4.11
C ILE A 86 -3.75 -8.10 5.32
N GLU A 87 -3.03 -8.97 6.01
CA GLU A 87 -3.53 -9.62 7.22
C GLU A 87 -3.47 -8.72 8.45
#